data_0c67e125b34cb6586abad1cfefe96f4e
#
_entry.id   0c67e125b34cb6586abad1cfefe96f4e
#
_cell.length_a   1.000
_cell.length_b   1.000
_cell.length_c   1.000
_cell.angle_alpha   90.00
_cell.angle_beta   90.00
_cell.angle_gamma   90.00
#
_symmetry.space_group_name_H-M   'P 1'
#
loop_
_entity.id
_entity.type
_entity.pdbx_description
1 polymer ?
#
loop_
_entity_poly.entity_id
_entity_poly.type
_entity_poly.pdbx_seq_one_letter_code
_entity_poly.pdbx_strand_id
1 'polypeptide(L)'
;ERLLGTDFSKCEVVDTLVMSRLSQPSRDGGHSLESWGDNLNFAKGDYDDWDNFSQAMVDYGKQDVALNERVYQILLNELTGFGSECLLLEHQTQAIIARQIKRGWTLDQEKSFILLAELKEKKYELEDKVHEVFKPLPTFVKQVTPKIKKDGTQSVVGLKFLGDDWEKVQGSFSRIEFPVFNLGSRQQIGRHLQYYGWKPDSFTEKGQPIVDEAVLRKVKGIPEAALIGEYLMIQKRIA
;
A
#
# COMPACT_ATOMS: atom_id res chain seq x y z
N GLU A 1 -19.79 -26.74 -8.78
CA GLU A 1 -19.90 -28.22 -8.80
C GLU A 1 -19.87 -28.80 -7.38
N ARG A 2 -18.83 -28.50 -6.59
CA ARG A 2 -18.59 -29.15 -5.29
C ARG A 2 -19.68 -28.90 -4.24
N LEU A 3 -20.30 -27.73 -4.26
CA LEU A 3 -21.36 -27.34 -3.29
C LEU A 3 -22.75 -27.77 -3.73
N LEU A 4 -23.01 -27.74 -5.02
CA LEU A 4 -24.35 -27.99 -5.58
C LEU A 4 -24.50 -29.40 -6.17
N GLY A 5 -23.43 -30.20 -6.24
CA GLY A 5 -23.44 -31.49 -6.92
C GLY A 5 -23.78 -31.41 -8.42
N THR A 6 -23.68 -30.20 -9.00
CA THR A 6 -24.03 -29.95 -10.40
C THR A 6 -22.83 -30.23 -11.30
N ASP A 7 -23.03 -30.97 -12.37
CA ASP A 7 -22.01 -31.24 -13.37
C ASP A 7 -22.09 -30.23 -14.51
N PHE A 8 -21.15 -29.32 -14.56
CA PHE A 8 -21.01 -28.33 -15.63
C PHE A 8 -20.11 -28.78 -16.80
N SER A 9 -19.63 -30.02 -16.79
CA SER A 9 -18.72 -30.53 -17.84
C SER A 9 -19.35 -30.54 -19.23
N LYS A 10 -20.68 -30.54 -19.29
CA LYS A 10 -21.46 -30.50 -20.55
C LYS A 10 -21.96 -29.11 -20.93
N CYS A 11 -21.65 -28.11 -20.15
CA CYS A 11 -22.05 -26.72 -20.39
C CYS A 11 -20.91 -25.95 -21.05
N GLU A 12 -21.24 -25.15 -22.03
CA GLU A 12 -20.31 -24.11 -22.50
C GLU A 12 -20.26 -23.01 -21.44
N VAL A 13 -19.06 -22.71 -20.95
CA VAL A 13 -18.83 -21.65 -19.96
C VAL A 13 -18.21 -20.46 -20.65
N VAL A 14 -18.92 -19.34 -20.64
CA VAL A 14 -18.45 -18.07 -21.21
C VAL A 14 -18.26 -17.07 -20.08
N ASP A 15 -17.08 -16.48 -19.98
CA ASP A 15 -16.73 -15.49 -18.98
C ASP A 15 -16.79 -14.08 -19.60
N THR A 16 -17.75 -13.29 -19.17
CA THR A 16 -17.95 -11.91 -19.64
C THR A 16 -16.79 -10.99 -19.33
N LEU A 17 -16.01 -11.25 -18.25
CA LEU A 17 -14.80 -10.51 -17.95
C LEU A 17 -13.71 -10.75 -19.00
N VAL A 18 -13.55 -12.00 -19.44
CA VAL A 18 -12.63 -12.37 -20.52
C VAL A 18 -13.05 -11.70 -21.83
N MET A 19 -14.34 -11.77 -22.16
CA MET A 19 -14.89 -11.10 -23.35
C MET A 19 -14.66 -9.59 -23.30
N SER A 20 -14.92 -8.95 -22.18
CA SER A 20 -14.75 -7.50 -22.01
C SER A 20 -13.31 -7.05 -22.19
N ARG A 21 -12.36 -7.82 -21.68
CA ARG A 21 -10.92 -7.55 -21.84
C ARG A 21 -10.45 -7.79 -23.26
N LEU A 22 -10.99 -8.77 -23.94
CA LEU A 22 -10.66 -9.06 -25.32
C LEU A 22 -11.21 -7.98 -26.27
N SER A 23 -12.46 -7.53 -26.05
CA SER A 23 -13.08 -6.52 -26.91
C SER A 23 -12.41 -5.15 -26.78
N GLN A 24 -12.10 -4.73 -25.57
CA GLN A 24 -11.52 -3.41 -25.29
C GLN A 24 -10.62 -3.45 -24.05
N PRO A 25 -9.32 -3.80 -24.19
CA PRO A 25 -8.41 -3.96 -23.04
C PRO A 25 -8.30 -2.73 -22.13
N SER A 26 -8.45 -1.52 -22.67
CA SER A 26 -8.36 -0.24 -21.96
C SER A 26 -9.73 0.43 -21.81
N ARG A 27 -10.75 -0.32 -21.41
CA ARG A 27 -12.12 0.18 -21.24
C ARG A 27 -12.18 1.24 -20.14
N ASP A 28 -12.78 2.38 -20.45
CA ASP A 28 -13.02 3.44 -19.48
C ASP A 28 -13.89 2.93 -18.32
N GLY A 29 -13.47 3.22 -17.08
CA GLY A 29 -14.08 2.71 -15.86
C GLY A 29 -13.70 1.26 -15.51
N GLY A 30 -13.04 0.52 -16.44
CA GLY A 30 -12.59 -0.85 -16.23
C GLY A 30 -13.64 -1.91 -16.60
N HIS A 31 -13.45 -3.15 -16.09
CA HIS A 31 -14.20 -4.34 -16.51
C HIS A 31 -15.07 -4.93 -15.40
N SER A 32 -15.18 -4.25 -14.24
CA SER A 32 -16.03 -4.74 -13.15
C SER A 32 -17.50 -4.69 -13.52
N LEU A 33 -18.31 -5.56 -12.90
CA LEU A 33 -19.76 -5.54 -13.12
C LEU A 33 -20.38 -4.22 -12.65
N GLU A 34 -19.82 -3.60 -11.61
CA GLU A 34 -20.20 -2.27 -11.14
C GLU A 34 -19.98 -1.19 -12.22
N SER A 35 -18.78 -1.14 -12.81
CA SER A 35 -18.48 -0.21 -13.91
C SER A 35 -19.38 -0.41 -15.12
N TRP A 36 -19.72 -1.65 -15.46
CA TRP A 36 -20.70 -1.95 -16.49
C TRP A 36 -22.10 -1.47 -16.11
N GLY A 37 -22.48 -1.62 -14.84
CA GLY A 37 -23.76 -1.12 -14.31
C GLY A 37 -23.89 0.40 -14.46
N ASP A 38 -22.85 1.13 -14.12
CA ASP A 38 -22.78 2.59 -14.27
C ASP A 38 -22.91 3.01 -15.74
N ASN A 39 -22.17 2.39 -16.61
CA ASN A 39 -22.18 2.67 -18.07
C ASN A 39 -23.55 2.36 -18.70
N LEU A 40 -24.26 1.37 -18.20
CA LEU A 40 -25.55 0.96 -18.72
C LEU A 40 -26.75 1.62 -18.03
N ASN A 41 -26.52 2.52 -17.06
CA ASN A 41 -27.54 3.06 -16.16
C ASN A 41 -28.42 1.95 -15.55
N PHE A 42 -27.78 0.83 -15.20
CA PHE A 42 -28.39 -0.33 -14.57
C PHE A 42 -27.57 -0.69 -13.35
N ALA A 43 -27.78 0.06 -12.28
CA ALA A 43 -26.96 -0.02 -11.09
C ALA A 43 -26.86 -1.45 -10.56
N LYS A 44 -25.67 -1.87 -10.21
CA LYS A 44 -25.44 -3.05 -9.37
C LYS A 44 -26.08 -2.79 -8.02
N GLY A 45 -26.78 -3.78 -7.46
CA GLY A 45 -27.32 -3.69 -6.11
C GLY A 45 -26.20 -3.48 -5.09
N ASP A 46 -26.53 -2.84 -3.97
CA ASP A 46 -25.63 -2.71 -2.84
C ASP A 46 -26.05 -3.70 -1.75
N TYR A 47 -25.11 -4.57 -1.32
CA TYR A 47 -25.36 -5.61 -0.33
C TYR A 47 -24.07 -5.94 0.42
N ASP A 48 -24.13 -5.91 1.75
CA ASP A 48 -22.97 -6.06 2.64
C ASP A 48 -23.08 -7.15 3.73
N ASP A 49 -24.31 -7.67 3.99
CA ASP A 49 -24.53 -8.74 4.98
C ASP A 49 -24.36 -10.15 4.37
N TRP A 50 -23.12 -10.62 4.28
CA TRP A 50 -22.79 -11.95 3.73
C TRP A 50 -22.82 -13.08 4.76
N ASP A 51 -23.03 -12.77 6.04
CA ASP A 51 -22.97 -13.75 7.12
C ASP A 51 -24.27 -14.58 7.23
N ASN A 52 -25.39 -14.00 6.83
CA ASN A 52 -26.70 -14.63 6.97
C ASN A 52 -27.43 -14.68 5.62
N PHE A 53 -28.07 -15.82 5.34
CA PHE A 53 -28.92 -15.95 4.18
C PHE A 53 -30.17 -15.07 4.34
N SER A 54 -30.48 -14.25 3.34
CA SER A 54 -31.61 -13.34 3.33
C SER A 54 -32.26 -13.21 1.94
N GLN A 55 -33.52 -12.75 1.90
CA GLN A 55 -34.18 -12.44 0.63
C GLN A 55 -33.44 -11.32 -0.11
N ALA A 56 -32.87 -10.35 0.60
CA ALA A 56 -32.07 -9.28 0.01
C ALA A 56 -30.81 -9.83 -0.71
N MET A 57 -30.15 -10.84 -0.14
CA MET A 57 -29.04 -11.53 -0.81
C MET A 57 -29.49 -12.17 -2.13
N VAL A 58 -30.66 -12.80 -2.14
CA VAL A 58 -31.22 -13.41 -3.36
C VAL A 58 -31.54 -12.36 -4.41
N ASP A 59 -32.13 -11.25 -4.00
CA ASP A 59 -32.51 -10.17 -4.92
C ASP A 59 -31.29 -9.45 -5.46
N TYR A 60 -30.24 -9.27 -4.65
CA TYR A 60 -28.93 -8.81 -5.10
C TYR A 60 -28.33 -9.76 -6.17
N GLY A 61 -28.36 -11.07 -5.91
CA GLY A 61 -27.86 -12.07 -6.87
C GLY A 61 -28.63 -12.06 -8.18
N LYS A 62 -29.96 -11.89 -8.14
CA LYS A 62 -30.78 -11.76 -9.36
C LYS A 62 -30.42 -10.50 -10.15
N GLN A 63 -30.17 -9.40 -9.47
CA GLN A 63 -29.77 -8.14 -10.08
C GLN A 63 -28.41 -8.29 -10.80
N ASP A 64 -27.43 -8.92 -10.15
CA ASP A 64 -26.11 -9.20 -10.74
C ASP A 64 -26.22 -10.10 -11.98
N VAL A 65 -27.07 -11.13 -11.94
CA VAL A 65 -27.31 -12.00 -13.11
C VAL A 65 -27.95 -11.22 -14.25
N ALA A 66 -28.97 -10.42 -13.97
CA ALA A 66 -29.66 -9.63 -15.00
C ALA A 66 -28.71 -8.59 -15.65
N LEU A 67 -27.84 -7.97 -14.85
CA LEU A 67 -26.82 -7.05 -15.36
C LEU A 67 -25.81 -7.81 -16.23
N ASN A 68 -25.31 -8.95 -15.75
CA ASN A 68 -24.33 -9.75 -16.50
C ASN A 68 -24.87 -10.26 -17.82
N GLU A 69 -26.15 -10.60 -17.89
CA GLU A 69 -26.83 -10.99 -19.15
C GLU A 69 -26.82 -9.83 -20.16
N ARG A 70 -27.13 -8.59 -19.70
CA ARG A 70 -27.06 -7.39 -20.57
C ARG A 70 -25.65 -7.15 -21.07
N VAL A 71 -24.65 -7.25 -20.19
CA VAL A 71 -23.23 -7.14 -20.55
C VAL A 71 -22.86 -8.17 -21.59
N TYR A 72 -23.27 -9.41 -21.42
CA TYR A 72 -23.03 -10.48 -22.40
C TYR A 72 -23.58 -10.15 -23.80
N GLN A 73 -24.80 -9.65 -23.89
CA GLN A 73 -25.40 -9.27 -25.19
C GLN A 73 -24.64 -8.13 -25.88
N ILE A 74 -24.16 -7.15 -25.11
CA ILE A 74 -23.35 -6.05 -25.65
C ILE A 74 -22.02 -6.57 -26.15
N LEU A 75 -21.35 -7.42 -25.37
CA LEU A 75 -20.06 -7.99 -25.72
C LEU A 75 -20.14 -8.90 -26.95
N LEU A 76 -21.23 -9.60 -27.17
CA LEU A 76 -21.46 -10.34 -28.42
C LEU A 76 -21.44 -9.40 -29.62
N ASN A 77 -22.04 -8.21 -29.49
CA ASN A 77 -22.04 -7.23 -30.60
C ASN A 77 -20.64 -6.59 -30.78
N GLU A 78 -19.97 -6.23 -29.68
CA GLU A 78 -18.61 -5.65 -29.71
C GLU A 78 -17.59 -6.61 -30.35
N LEU A 79 -17.75 -7.90 -30.09
CA LEU A 79 -16.88 -8.94 -30.62
C LEU A 79 -17.28 -9.42 -32.01
N THR A 80 -18.24 -8.76 -32.66
CA THR A 80 -18.58 -9.04 -34.06
C THR A 80 -17.35 -8.77 -34.95
N GLY A 81 -16.89 -9.81 -35.63
CA GLY A 81 -15.67 -9.77 -36.45
C GLY A 81 -14.43 -10.38 -35.74
N PHE A 82 -14.49 -10.68 -34.49
CA PHE A 82 -13.52 -11.56 -33.84
C PHE A 82 -13.84 -13.02 -34.20
N GLY A 83 -12.83 -13.80 -34.58
CA GLY A 83 -13.01 -15.24 -34.81
C GLY A 83 -13.35 -15.97 -33.52
N SER A 84 -14.19 -16.99 -33.57
CA SER A 84 -14.50 -17.88 -32.46
C SER A 84 -13.24 -18.47 -31.78
N GLU A 85 -12.19 -18.65 -32.56
CA GLU A 85 -10.90 -19.15 -32.10
C GLU A 85 -10.22 -18.21 -31.11
N CYS A 86 -10.39 -16.88 -31.27
CA CYS A 86 -9.84 -15.89 -30.33
C CYS A 86 -10.52 -16.01 -28.95
N LEU A 87 -11.85 -16.11 -28.94
CA LEU A 87 -12.61 -16.32 -27.70
C LEU A 87 -12.24 -17.64 -27.02
N LEU A 88 -12.13 -18.71 -27.81
CA LEU A 88 -11.75 -20.02 -27.28
C LEU A 88 -10.35 -19.99 -26.68
N LEU A 89 -9.39 -19.37 -27.35
CA LEU A 89 -8.02 -19.23 -26.86
C LEU A 89 -7.97 -18.50 -25.50
N GLU A 90 -8.65 -17.36 -25.39
CA GLU A 90 -8.67 -16.58 -24.15
C GLU A 90 -9.34 -17.34 -22.98
N HIS A 91 -10.46 -18.03 -23.24
CA HIS A 91 -11.11 -18.83 -22.21
C HIS A 91 -10.26 -20.04 -21.79
N GLN A 92 -9.57 -20.69 -22.73
CA GLN A 92 -8.64 -21.78 -22.39
C GLN A 92 -7.45 -21.26 -21.58
N THR A 93 -6.91 -20.11 -21.93
CA THR A 93 -5.85 -19.44 -21.18
C THR A 93 -6.30 -19.12 -19.77
N GLN A 94 -7.49 -18.55 -19.61
CA GLN A 94 -8.06 -18.26 -18.29
C GLN A 94 -8.26 -19.54 -17.47
N ALA A 95 -8.71 -20.62 -18.07
CA ALA A 95 -8.84 -21.91 -17.38
C ALA A 95 -7.48 -22.49 -16.94
N ILE A 96 -6.42 -22.27 -17.71
CA ILE A 96 -5.05 -22.65 -17.33
C ILE A 96 -4.59 -21.80 -16.14
N ILE A 97 -4.76 -20.49 -16.21
CA ILE A 97 -4.41 -19.56 -15.12
C ILE A 97 -5.17 -19.92 -13.84
N ALA A 98 -6.46 -20.18 -13.91
CA ALA A 98 -7.26 -20.58 -12.75
C ALA A 98 -6.74 -21.88 -12.10
N ARG A 99 -6.30 -22.86 -12.90
CA ARG A 99 -5.65 -24.08 -12.41
C ARG A 99 -4.30 -23.80 -11.76
N GLN A 100 -3.50 -22.91 -12.35
CA GLN A 100 -2.21 -22.49 -11.76
C GLN A 100 -2.42 -21.79 -10.41
N ILE A 101 -3.37 -20.87 -10.32
CA ILE A 101 -3.73 -20.17 -9.06
C ILE A 101 -4.17 -21.19 -8.01
N LYS A 102 -5.06 -22.13 -8.38
CA LYS A 102 -5.55 -23.18 -7.46
C LYS A 102 -4.45 -24.12 -6.98
N ARG A 103 -3.52 -24.49 -7.86
CA ARG A 103 -2.38 -25.35 -7.52
C ARG A 103 -1.36 -24.60 -6.66
N GLY A 104 -1.18 -23.30 -6.89
CA GLY A 104 -0.13 -22.49 -6.29
C GLY A 104 1.26 -22.86 -6.82
N TRP A 105 2.27 -22.29 -6.15
CA TRP A 105 3.68 -22.55 -6.40
C TRP A 105 4.31 -23.15 -5.16
N THR A 106 5.21 -24.09 -5.36
CA THR A 106 5.99 -24.62 -4.25
C THR A 106 7.03 -23.59 -3.85
N LEU A 107 6.95 -23.11 -2.61
CA LEU A 107 7.97 -22.24 -2.01
C LEU A 107 9.03 -23.11 -1.35
N ASP A 108 10.29 -22.90 -1.71
CA ASP A 108 11.42 -23.46 -0.96
C ASP A 108 11.59 -22.66 0.33
N GLN A 109 10.96 -23.16 1.38
CA GLN A 109 10.90 -22.46 2.68
C GLN A 109 12.29 -22.30 3.29
N GLU A 110 13.13 -23.33 3.21
CA GLU A 110 14.48 -23.29 3.78
C GLU A 110 15.33 -22.21 3.15
N LYS A 111 15.41 -22.16 1.81
CA LYS A 111 16.11 -21.09 1.10
C LYS A 111 15.50 -19.71 1.35
N SER A 112 14.18 -19.63 1.46
CA SER A 112 13.49 -18.37 1.75
C SER A 112 13.84 -17.83 3.13
N PHE A 113 13.93 -18.70 4.15
CA PHE A 113 14.35 -18.28 5.49
C PHE A 113 15.81 -17.87 5.55
N ILE A 114 16.71 -18.59 4.85
CA ILE A 114 18.13 -18.21 4.75
C ILE A 114 18.26 -16.83 4.10
N LEU A 115 17.61 -16.62 2.94
CA LEU A 115 17.64 -15.34 2.25
C LEU A 115 17.05 -14.20 3.10
N LEU A 116 15.97 -14.47 3.84
CA LEU A 116 15.38 -13.50 4.75
C LEU A 116 16.33 -13.10 5.88
N ALA A 117 17.07 -14.07 6.43
CA ALA A 117 18.07 -13.81 7.46
C ALA A 117 19.22 -12.93 6.91
N GLU A 118 19.77 -13.28 5.74
CA GLU A 118 20.81 -12.50 5.07
C GLU A 118 20.36 -11.06 4.77
N LEU A 119 19.13 -10.89 4.27
CA LEU A 119 18.59 -9.56 3.99
C LEU A 119 18.38 -8.74 5.27
N LYS A 120 17.95 -9.37 6.37
CA LYS A 120 17.81 -8.69 7.67
C LYS A 120 19.16 -8.28 8.24
N GLU A 121 20.15 -9.15 8.19
CA GLU A 121 21.51 -8.86 8.64
C GLU A 121 22.08 -7.66 7.86
N LYS A 122 22.01 -7.71 6.54
CA LYS A 122 22.46 -6.60 5.68
C LYS A 122 21.68 -5.30 5.96
N LYS A 123 20.38 -5.38 6.27
CA LYS A 123 19.59 -4.22 6.67
C LYS A 123 20.12 -3.58 7.95
N TYR A 124 20.44 -4.38 8.97
CA TYR A 124 20.99 -3.88 10.23
C TYR A 124 22.38 -3.26 10.04
N GLU A 125 23.26 -3.90 9.27
CA GLU A 125 24.57 -3.32 8.95
C GLU A 125 24.47 -1.96 8.26
N LEU A 126 23.50 -1.79 7.35
CA LEU A 126 23.27 -0.50 6.69
C LEU A 126 22.72 0.54 7.65
N GLU A 127 21.83 0.14 8.55
CA GLU A 127 21.26 1.00 9.58
C GLU A 127 22.35 1.53 10.51
N ASP A 128 23.24 0.66 10.98
CA ASP A 128 24.36 1.03 11.82
C ASP A 128 25.32 2.01 11.10
N LYS A 129 25.71 1.71 9.86
CA LYS A 129 26.55 2.60 9.03
C LYS A 129 25.92 3.97 8.82
N VAL A 130 24.61 4.02 8.60
CA VAL A 130 23.88 5.29 8.45
C VAL A 130 23.86 6.05 9.78
N HIS A 131 23.64 5.38 10.91
CA HIS A 131 23.62 6.02 12.24
C HIS A 131 25.01 6.49 12.70
N GLU A 132 26.11 5.93 12.16
CA GLU A 132 27.46 6.45 12.40
C GLU A 132 27.63 7.87 11.83
N VAL A 133 27.04 8.13 10.67
CA VAL A 133 27.14 9.41 9.95
C VAL A 133 26.02 10.37 10.33
N PHE A 134 24.77 9.92 10.27
CA PHE A 134 23.61 10.74 10.52
C PHE A 134 23.19 10.71 12.00
N LYS A 135 23.75 11.61 12.79
CA LYS A 135 23.42 11.71 14.22
C LYS A 135 22.00 12.26 14.42
N PRO A 136 21.36 11.98 15.56
CA PRO A 136 20.04 12.53 15.89
C PRO A 136 20.00 14.04 15.76
N LEU A 137 18.98 14.57 15.07
CA LEU A 137 18.81 16.00 14.91
C LEU A 137 17.88 16.57 15.99
N PRO A 138 18.16 17.81 16.48
CA PRO A 138 17.27 18.47 17.44
C PRO A 138 15.89 18.67 16.83
N THR A 139 14.87 18.19 17.52
CA THR A 139 13.48 18.30 17.12
C THR A 139 12.70 19.08 18.17
N PHE A 140 12.11 20.21 17.76
CA PHE A 140 11.22 20.97 18.61
C PHE A 140 9.94 20.16 18.85
N VAL A 141 9.61 19.94 20.13
CA VAL A 141 8.39 19.24 20.51
C VAL A 141 7.28 20.23 20.84
N LYS A 142 7.55 21.14 21.77
CA LYS A 142 6.60 22.19 22.17
C LYS A 142 7.27 23.24 23.05
N GLN A 143 6.62 24.40 23.16
CA GLN A 143 6.91 25.36 24.22
C GLN A 143 6.25 24.90 25.51
N VAL A 144 7.00 24.92 26.60
CA VAL A 144 6.54 24.55 27.94
C VAL A 144 6.54 25.79 28.78
N THR A 145 5.39 26.15 29.33
CA THR A 145 5.25 27.21 30.33
C THR A 145 4.88 26.57 31.65
N PRO A 146 5.75 26.64 32.67
CA PRO A 146 5.47 26.09 34.00
C PRO A 146 4.23 26.74 34.61
N LYS A 147 3.33 25.94 35.15
CA LYS A 147 2.14 26.46 35.86
C LYS A 147 2.50 26.71 37.33
N ILE A 148 2.12 27.85 37.85
CA ILE A 148 2.24 28.19 39.25
C ILE A 148 0.92 27.82 39.95
N LYS A 149 1.02 27.11 41.09
CA LYS A 149 -0.14 26.77 41.94
C LYS A 149 -0.59 27.98 42.73
N LYS A 150 -1.76 27.88 43.38
CA LYS A 150 -2.33 28.95 44.21
C LYS A 150 -1.46 29.32 45.43
N ASP A 151 -0.63 28.38 45.89
CA ASP A 151 0.33 28.56 47.00
C ASP A 151 1.66 29.18 46.54
N GLY A 152 1.78 29.58 45.29
CA GLY A 152 3.00 30.16 44.74
C GLY A 152 4.05 29.13 44.32
N THR A 153 3.82 27.84 44.56
CA THR A 153 4.78 26.77 44.18
C THR A 153 4.58 26.36 42.70
N GLN A 154 5.66 25.90 42.11
CA GLN A 154 5.63 25.41 40.74
C GLN A 154 4.92 24.03 40.63
N SER A 155 4.12 23.85 39.61
CA SER A 155 3.44 22.58 39.36
C SER A 155 4.35 21.59 38.61
N VAL A 156 4.53 20.41 39.18
CA VAL A 156 5.27 19.30 38.52
C VAL A 156 4.53 18.75 37.27
N VAL A 157 3.21 18.99 37.22
CA VAL A 157 2.38 18.53 36.10
C VAL A 157 2.81 19.23 34.80
N GLY A 158 3.31 18.48 33.84
CA GLY A 158 3.89 19.02 32.60
C GLY A 158 5.41 19.14 32.58
N LEU A 159 6.08 18.99 33.74
CA LEU A 159 7.53 19.01 33.88
C LEU A 159 8.13 17.64 34.23
N LYS A 160 7.31 16.61 34.44
CA LYS A 160 7.72 15.25 34.79
C LYS A 160 8.82 14.64 33.91
N PHE A 161 8.92 15.07 32.66
CA PHE A 161 9.94 14.59 31.74
C PHE A 161 11.36 15.09 32.07
N LEU A 162 11.49 16.07 33.00
CA LEU A 162 12.79 16.58 33.47
C LEU A 162 13.35 15.78 34.67
N GLY A 163 12.62 14.77 35.14
CA GLY A 163 13.03 14.05 36.36
C GLY A 163 13.17 15.00 37.55
N ASP A 164 14.30 14.95 38.25
CA ASP A 164 14.59 15.79 39.43
C ASP A 164 14.98 17.24 39.08
N ASP A 165 15.23 17.53 37.81
CA ASP A 165 15.65 18.87 37.38
C ASP A 165 14.47 19.85 37.17
N TRP A 166 13.23 19.42 37.38
CA TRP A 166 12.06 20.29 37.23
C TRP A 166 12.07 21.53 38.14
N GLU A 167 12.69 21.44 39.30
CA GLU A 167 12.81 22.55 40.27
C GLU A 167 13.74 23.67 39.77
N LYS A 168 14.68 23.36 38.87
CA LYS A 168 15.65 24.30 38.33
C LYS A 168 15.07 25.19 37.19
N VAL A 169 13.86 24.88 36.76
CA VAL A 169 13.24 25.59 35.63
C VAL A 169 12.73 26.96 36.06
N GLN A 170 13.16 27.99 35.38
CA GLN A 170 12.70 29.37 35.56
C GLN A 170 12.11 29.89 34.25
N GLY A 171 10.78 30.11 34.24
CA GLY A 171 10.08 30.66 33.08
C GLY A 171 9.79 29.65 31.99
N SER A 172 9.34 30.16 30.82
CA SER A 172 8.99 29.36 29.67
C SER A 172 10.25 28.92 28.90
N PHE A 173 10.23 27.65 28.41
CA PHE A 173 11.33 27.09 27.65
C PHE A 173 10.82 26.20 26.51
N SER A 174 11.68 25.97 25.51
CA SER A 174 11.41 25.06 24.42
C SER A 174 11.88 23.65 24.76
N ARG A 175 10.97 22.68 24.70
CA ARG A 175 11.33 21.26 24.79
C ARG A 175 11.87 20.82 23.44
N ILE A 176 13.11 20.35 23.44
CA ILE A 176 13.82 19.80 22.28
C ILE A 176 14.16 18.36 22.58
N GLU A 177 13.94 17.47 21.63
CA GLU A 177 14.33 16.07 21.71
C GLU A 177 15.27 15.73 20.57
N PHE A 178 16.08 14.69 20.76
CA PHE A 178 17.01 14.14 19.77
C PHE A 178 16.59 12.70 19.43
N PRO A 179 15.49 12.52 18.67
CA PRO A 179 15.04 11.20 18.30
C PRO A 179 16.07 10.50 17.41
N VAL A 180 16.21 9.19 17.63
CA VAL A 180 17.04 8.36 16.75
C VAL A 180 16.51 8.47 15.32
N PHE A 181 17.41 8.57 14.36
CA PHE A 181 17.06 8.68 12.95
C PHE A 181 16.37 7.40 12.47
N ASN A 182 15.11 7.49 12.10
CA ASN A 182 14.33 6.38 11.56
C ASN A 182 14.41 6.35 10.03
N LEU A 183 15.16 5.41 9.49
CA LEU A 183 15.32 5.21 8.05
C LEU A 183 14.03 4.72 7.35
N GLY A 184 13.04 4.26 8.08
CA GLY A 184 11.71 3.97 7.53
C GLY A 184 10.87 5.23 7.27
N SER A 185 11.26 6.38 7.84
CA SER A 185 10.54 7.64 7.73
C SER A 185 11.08 8.54 6.62
N ARG A 186 10.36 8.62 5.50
CA ARG A 186 10.71 9.51 4.37
C ARG A 186 10.88 10.97 4.80
N GLN A 187 10.07 11.43 5.76
CA GLN A 187 10.16 12.79 6.29
C GLN A 187 11.48 13.01 7.05
N GLN A 188 11.88 12.05 7.89
CA GLN A 188 13.15 12.15 8.61
C GLN A 188 14.33 12.06 7.66
N ILE A 189 14.29 11.20 6.65
CA ILE A 189 15.35 11.12 5.63
C ILE A 189 15.49 12.47 4.94
N GLY A 190 14.40 13.05 4.43
CA GLY A 190 14.41 14.35 3.78
C GLY A 190 14.99 15.45 4.67
N ARG A 191 14.59 15.48 5.94
CA ARG A 191 15.08 16.46 6.94
C ARG A 191 16.58 16.30 7.21
N HIS A 192 17.08 15.07 7.38
CA HIS A 192 18.50 14.81 7.60
C HIS A 192 19.33 15.22 6.37
N LEU A 193 18.91 14.82 5.17
CA LEU A 193 19.61 15.20 3.95
C LEU A 193 19.65 16.72 3.74
N GLN A 194 18.53 17.42 4.03
CA GLN A 194 18.50 18.89 3.95
C GLN A 194 19.42 19.55 4.99
N TYR A 195 19.51 19.00 6.20
CA TYR A 195 20.45 19.46 7.21
C TYR A 195 21.90 19.34 6.75
N TYR A 196 22.23 18.30 5.98
CA TYR A 196 23.55 18.09 5.37
C TYR A 196 23.70 18.81 4.00
N GLY A 197 22.76 19.68 3.64
CA GLY A 197 22.88 20.57 2.47
C GLY A 197 22.20 20.09 1.19
N TRP A 198 21.46 18.98 1.24
CA TRP A 198 20.68 18.54 0.08
C TRP A 198 19.51 19.51 -0.19
N LYS A 199 19.35 19.87 -1.46
CA LYS A 199 18.22 20.67 -1.94
C LYS A 199 17.31 19.78 -2.77
N PRO A 200 16.08 19.50 -2.32
CA PRO A 200 15.14 18.69 -3.07
C PRO A 200 14.61 19.42 -4.31
N ASP A 201 14.55 18.69 -5.43
CA ASP A 201 14.03 19.20 -6.71
C ASP A 201 12.53 18.97 -6.87
N SER A 202 11.95 18.08 -6.07
CA SER A 202 10.54 17.65 -6.18
C SER A 202 9.88 17.46 -4.83
N PHE A 203 8.59 17.78 -4.77
CA PHE A 203 7.80 17.77 -3.55
C PHE A 203 6.47 17.05 -3.78
N THR A 204 5.92 16.46 -2.72
CA THR A 204 4.57 15.92 -2.71
C THR A 204 3.54 17.04 -2.68
N GLU A 205 2.27 16.76 -2.96
CA GLU A 205 1.15 17.71 -2.84
C GLU A 205 1.09 18.40 -1.46
N LYS A 206 1.59 17.75 -0.41
CA LYS A 206 1.66 18.28 0.96
C LYS A 206 2.95 19.07 1.24
N GLY A 207 3.75 19.38 0.22
CA GLY A 207 4.98 20.15 0.35
C GLY A 207 6.15 19.42 1.01
N GLN A 208 6.08 18.08 1.14
CA GLN A 208 7.20 17.29 1.66
C GLN A 208 8.14 16.89 0.52
N PRO A 209 9.48 16.90 0.74
CA PRO A 209 10.42 16.41 -0.26
C PRO A 209 10.10 14.98 -0.69
N ILE A 210 10.14 14.72 -1.98
CA ILE A 210 10.07 13.34 -2.48
C ILE A 210 11.42 12.68 -2.22
N VAL A 211 11.37 11.56 -1.50
CA VAL A 211 12.55 10.75 -1.18
C VAL A 211 12.28 9.31 -1.63
N ASP A 212 12.91 8.92 -2.70
CA ASP A 212 12.90 7.58 -3.23
C ASP A 212 14.32 7.12 -3.64
N GLU A 213 14.47 5.87 -4.05
CA GLU A 213 15.76 5.31 -4.44
C GLU A 213 16.40 6.07 -5.62
N ALA A 214 15.58 6.56 -6.57
CA ALA A 214 16.06 7.29 -7.73
C ALA A 214 16.58 8.68 -7.37
N VAL A 215 15.91 9.36 -6.43
CA VAL A 215 16.33 10.65 -5.88
C VAL A 215 17.61 10.46 -5.07
N LEU A 216 17.67 9.47 -4.17
CA LEU A 216 18.83 9.23 -3.30
C LEU A 216 20.11 8.93 -4.09
N ARG A 217 20.02 8.23 -5.21
CA ARG A 217 21.14 7.99 -6.12
C ARG A 217 21.69 9.25 -6.78
N LYS A 218 20.88 10.31 -6.87
CA LYS A 218 21.26 11.58 -7.50
C LYS A 218 21.77 12.62 -6.51
N VAL A 219 21.66 12.36 -5.20
CA VAL A 219 22.15 13.28 -4.16
C VAL A 219 23.66 13.44 -4.29
N LYS A 220 24.11 14.67 -4.53
CA LYS A 220 25.52 15.02 -4.62
C LYS A 220 26.01 15.62 -3.31
N GLY A 221 27.26 15.35 -2.96
CA GLY A 221 27.91 15.90 -1.77
C GLY A 221 27.56 15.18 -0.45
N ILE A 222 26.74 14.15 -0.49
CA ILE A 222 26.41 13.30 0.65
C ILE A 222 26.54 11.84 0.18
N PRO A 223 27.73 11.27 0.16
CA PRO A 223 27.97 9.90 -0.35
C PRO A 223 27.13 8.85 0.35
N GLU A 224 26.86 9.05 1.64
CA GLU A 224 26.09 8.14 2.50
C GLU A 224 24.59 8.10 2.17
N ALA A 225 24.09 9.04 1.37
CA ALA A 225 22.70 8.99 0.87
C ALA A 225 22.43 7.71 0.06
N ALA A 226 23.45 7.15 -0.59
CA ALA A 226 23.37 5.88 -1.29
C ALA A 226 23.08 4.70 -0.35
N LEU A 227 23.61 4.70 0.87
CA LEU A 227 23.36 3.69 1.89
C LEU A 227 21.88 3.68 2.32
N ILE A 228 21.28 4.86 2.44
CA ILE A 228 19.84 5.00 2.73
C ILE A 228 19.02 4.42 1.57
N GLY A 229 19.41 4.65 0.33
CA GLY A 229 18.77 4.06 -0.85
C GLY A 229 18.85 2.54 -0.84
N GLU A 230 19.99 1.98 -0.50
CA GLU A 230 20.17 0.53 -0.39
C GLU A 230 19.34 -0.07 0.76
N TYR A 231 19.30 0.59 1.92
CA TYR A 231 18.43 0.20 3.04
C TYR A 231 16.97 0.13 2.61
N LEU A 232 16.45 1.16 1.95
CA LEU A 232 15.06 1.20 1.50
C LEU A 232 14.74 0.09 0.48
N MET A 233 15.69 -0.21 -0.42
CA MET A 233 15.55 -1.32 -1.37
C MET A 233 15.48 -2.67 -0.66
N ILE A 234 16.34 -2.89 0.34
CA ILE A 234 16.34 -4.15 1.11
C ILE A 234 15.05 -4.24 1.94
N GLN A 235 14.64 -3.17 2.59
CA GLN A 235 13.40 -3.14 3.34
C GLN A 235 12.19 -3.51 2.47
N LYS A 236 12.14 -3.03 1.24
CA LYS A 236 11.09 -3.38 0.28
C LYS A 236 11.13 -4.85 -0.16
N ARG A 237 12.32 -5.47 -0.18
CA ARG A 237 12.45 -6.90 -0.51
C ARG A 237 12.07 -7.83 0.64
N ILE A 238 12.17 -7.35 1.88
CA ILE A 238 11.78 -8.10 3.09
C ILE A 238 10.26 -8.06 3.30
N ALA A 239 9.57 -6.97 2.90
CA ALA A 239 8.13 -6.81 3.02
C ALA A 239 7.36 -7.69 2.03
#